data_7e13007529dfbbf3529d03dcf2f0e7a4
#
_entry.id   7e13007529dfbbf3529d03dcf2f0e7a4
#
_cell.length_a   1.000
_cell.length_b   1.000
_cell.length_c   1.000
_cell.angle_alpha   90.00
_cell.angle_beta   90.00
_cell.angle_gamma   90.00
#
_symmetry.space_group_name_H-M   'P 1'
#
loop_
_entity.id
_entity.type
_entity.pdbx_description
1 polymer ?
#
loop_
_entity_poly.entity_id
_entity_poly.type
_entity_poly.pdbx_seq_one_letter_code
_entity_poly.pdbx_strand_id
1 'polypeptide(L)'
;AMPIDECISSFSIGKEWLFQFYMSFIHTYISTDPRVFIEITSLITIFPLMYFLYNYSGDLKFAFYIFIMSGCWEHSMNGLRQYLATAIIVAGFQLLANRKWYLFLPLVFIVAQIHTSAYIFLLLYFITNTEACGKMTKFILAISILIVITSPLTGGFVDNLLSGSDYGDRYSGQEWNYSINIFRVLVSVVPIVLAFFNKDLMKNKYKYYNTVFNMALFFTVFTMAGVFSAVYARYNLYFEIFTVLLLVWNVNEMVVKSKIPWIKNAAYICYTLYFIYQIVFTYGMGWHTDYQFFTNSFGQVSWI
;
A
#
# COMPACT_ATOMS: atom_id res chain seq x y z
N ALA A 1 10.19 22.59 -8.40
CA ALA A 1 10.29 22.74 -6.93
C ALA A 1 10.53 24.21 -6.60
N MET A 2 9.94 24.70 -5.50
CA MET A 2 10.20 26.06 -5.05
C MET A 2 11.56 26.13 -4.33
N PRO A 3 12.22 27.29 -4.29
CA PRO A 3 13.45 27.49 -3.49
C PRO A 3 13.21 27.17 -2.02
N ILE A 4 14.25 26.69 -1.31
CA ILE A 4 14.09 26.23 0.07
C ILE A 4 13.66 27.34 1.02
N ASP A 5 14.13 28.58 0.83
CA ASP A 5 13.77 29.73 1.65
C ASP A 5 12.28 30.08 1.52
N GLU A 6 11.75 29.98 0.30
CA GLU A 6 10.33 30.17 0.01
C GLU A 6 9.49 29.03 0.60
N CYS A 7 9.98 27.79 0.54
CA CYS A 7 9.34 26.62 1.16
C CYS A 7 9.26 26.77 2.68
N ILE A 8 10.31 27.27 3.32
CA ILE A 8 10.32 27.51 4.77
C ILE A 8 9.35 28.62 5.17
N SER A 9 9.30 29.71 4.39
CA SER A 9 8.39 30.82 4.66
C SER A 9 6.92 30.47 4.45
N SER A 10 6.62 29.48 3.59
CA SER A 10 5.27 28.97 3.29
C SER A 10 4.83 27.81 4.21
N PHE A 11 5.53 27.58 5.31
CA PHE A 11 5.23 26.49 6.24
C PHE A 11 3.76 26.48 6.67
N SER A 12 3.11 25.33 6.45
CA SER A 12 1.73 25.08 6.90
C SER A 12 1.53 23.61 7.26
N ILE A 13 1.16 23.36 8.52
CA ILE A 13 0.82 22.02 8.99
C ILE A 13 -0.41 21.52 8.20
N GLY A 14 -0.35 20.28 7.72
CA GLY A 14 -1.46 19.63 7.02
C GLY A 14 -1.47 19.79 5.49
N LYS A 15 -0.56 20.58 4.93
CA LYS A 15 -0.40 20.75 3.47
C LYS A 15 0.74 19.93 2.87
N GLU A 16 1.02 18.76 3.44
CA GLU A 16 2.13 17.88 3.00
C GLU A 16 3.48 18.64 2.93
N TRP A 17 3.68 19.55 3.89
CA TRP A 17 4.82 20.45 3.90
C TRP A 17 6.16 19.71 3.93
N LEU A 18 6.25 18.60 4.66
CA LEU A 18 7.50 17.85 4.76
C LEU A 18 7.92 17.25 3.41
N PHE A 19 6.94 16.87 2.58
CA PHE A 19 7.25 16.44 1.22
C PHE A 19 7.73 17.59 0.35
N GLN A 20 7.11 18.77 0.46
CA GLN A 20 7.54 19.98 -0.28
C GLN A 20 8.95 20.38 0.15
N PHE A 21 9.23 20.37 1.46
CA PHE A 21 10.56 20.62 2.00
C PHE A 21 11.59 19.62 1.48
N TYR A 22 11.28 18.31 1.51
CA TYR A 22 12.15 17.26 0.99
C TYR A 22 12.47 17.48 -0.48
N MET A 23 11.48 17.80 -1.30
CA MET A 23 11.64 18.10 -2.72
C MET A 23 12.51 19.35 -2.94
N SER A 24 12.26 20.42 -2.19
CA SER A 24 13.03 21.67 -2.27
C SER A 24 14.45 21.50 -1.80
N PHE A 25 14.68 20.67 -0.77
CA PHE A 25 16.01 20.33 -0.27
C PHE A 25 16.86 19.63 -1.35
N ILE A 26 16.31 18.61 -2.00
CA ILE A 26 17.01 17.91 -3.08
C ILE A 26 17.28 18.86 -4.24
N HIS A 27 16.30 19.64 -4.64
CA HIS A 27 16.45 20.60 -5.73
C HIS A 27 17.52 21.65 -5.46
N THR A 28 17.61 22.16 -4.24
CA THR A 28 18.54 23.26 -3.88
C THR A 28 19.96 22.75 -3.63
N TYR A 29 20.12 21.60 -2.95
CA TYR A 29 21.43 21.18 -2.45
C TYR A 29 22.04 19.97 -3.16
N ILE A 30 21.23 19.18 -3.90
CA ILE A 30 21.71 17.94 -4.53
C ILE A 30 21.70 18.08 -6.04
N SER A 31 20.52 18.30 -6.65
CA SER A 31 20.41 18.42 -8.11
C SER A 31 19.12 19.09 -8.52
N THR A 32 19.20 19.93 -9.55
CA THR A 32 18.05 20.50 -10.23
C THR A 32 17.38 19.54 -11.22
N ASP A 33 18.00 18.38 -11.52
CA ASP A 33 17.41 17.36 -12.38
C ASP A 33 16.33 16.55 -11.64
N PRO A 34 15.07 16.56 -12.11
CA PRO A 34 13.97 15.84 -11.49
C PRO A 34 14.21 14.30 -11.40
N ARG A 35 15.05 13.75 -12.28
CA ARG A 35 15.38 12.32 -12.28
C ARG A 35 16.12 11.92 -11.02
N VAL A 36 17.05 12.75 -10.56
CA VAL A 36 17.81 12.51 -9.30
C VAL A 36 16.86 12.47 -8.11
N PHE A 37 15.84 13.34 -8.08
CA PHE A 37 14.80 13.31 -7.05
C PHE A 37 14.01 11.98 -7.07
N ILE A 38 13.62 11.49 -8.25
CA ILE A 38 12.91 10.22 -8.39
C ILE A 38 13.79 9.06 -7.95
N GLU A 39 15.06 9.03 -8.36
CA GLU A 39 16.02 7.97 -7.97
C GLU A 39 16.22 7.91 -6.46
N ILE A 40 16.51 9.03 -5.81
CA ILE A 40 16.71 9.11 -4.37
C ILE A 40 15.43 8.66 -3.64
N THR A 41 14.27 9.16 -4.08
CA THR A 41 12.98 8.82 -3.46
C THR A 41 12.66 7.34 -3.64
N SER A 42 12.95 6.76 -4.79
CA SER A 42 12.76 5.33 -5.06
C SER A 42 13.65 4.47 -4.16
N LEU A 43 14.91 4.85 -3.95
CA LEU A 43 15.82 4.14 -3.05
C LEU A 43 15.31 4.19 -1.59
N ILE A 44 14.93 5.39 -1.12
CA ILE A 44 14.39 5.58 0.25
C ILE A 44 13.09 4.79 0.43
N THR A 45 12.30 4.62 -0.61
CA THR A 45 11.05 3.86 -0.59
C THR A 45 11.29 2.35 -0.60
N ILE A 46 12.09 1.87 -1.53
CA ILE A 46 12.25 0.42 -1.75
C ILE A 46 13.10 -0.24 -0.67
N PHE A 47 14.11 0.44 -0.16
CA PHE A 47 14.99 -0.14 0.85
C PHE A 47 14.25 -0.59 2.13
N PRO A 48 13.39 0.21 2.80
CA PRO A 48 12.64 -0.26 3.96
C PRO A 48 11.66 -1.40 3.65
N LEU A 49 11.04 -1.40 2.47
CA LEU A 49 10.13 -2.48 2.06
C LEU A 49 10.89 -3.80 1.88
N MET A 50 12.04 -3.76 1.21
CA MET A 50 12.88 -4.96 1.04
C MET A 50 13.48 -5.42 2.37
N TYR A 51 13.92 -4.49 3.22
CA TYR A 51 14.43 -4.81 4.56
C TYR A 51 13.34 -5.46 5.45
N PHE A 52 12.10 -4.99 5.33
CA PHE A 52 10.94 -5.61 5.99
C PHE A 52 10.72 -7.05 5.51
N LEU A 53 10.70 -7.29 4.19
CA LEU A 53 10.56 -8.64 3.64
C LEU A 53 11.75 -9.53 4.03
N TYR A 54 12.96 -9.01 4.02
CA TYR A 54 14.17 -9.73 4.45
C TYR A 54 14.04 -10.24 5.90
N ASN A 55 13.62 -9.38 6.81
CA ASN A 55 13.55 -9.73 8.23
C ASN A 55 12.37 -10.64 8.60
N TYR A 56 11.26 -10.55 7.87
CA TYR A 56 10.01 -11.18 8.31
C TYR A 56 9.50 -12.30 7.41
N SER A 57 9.93 -12.42 6.15
CA SER A 57 9.36 -13.41 5.24
C SER A 57 9.82 -14.84 5.51
N GLY A 58 11.05 -15.03 5.99
CA GLY A 58 11.69 -16.35 6.10
C GLY A 58 12.05 -16.96 4.73
N ASP A 59 11.61 -16.36 3.63
CA ASP A 59 11.89 -16.80 2.25
C ASP A 59 11.92 -15.56 1.34
N LEU A 60 13.05 -14.87 1.35
CA LEU A 60 13.21 -13.62 0.62
C LEU A 60 13.01 -13.77 -0.90
N LYS A 61 13.47 -14.89 -1.48
CA LYS A 61 13.34 -15.11 -2.93
C LYS A 61 11.89 -15.17 -3.36
N PHE A 62 11.09 -15.92 -2.62
CA PHE A 62 9.67 -16.03 -2.88
C PHE A 62 8.93 -14.72 -2.56
N ALA A 63 9.28 -14.06 -1.45
CA ALA A 63 8.70 -12.76 -1.09
C ALA A 63 8.97 -11.68 -2.14
N PHE A 64 10.20 -11.59 -2.65
CA PHE A 64 10.57 -10.67 -3.71
C PHE A 64 9.82 -10.95 -5.01
N TYR A 65 9.71 -12.22 -5.36
CA TYR A 65 8.92 -12.64 -6.53
C TYR A 65 7.46 -12.20 -6.39
N ILE A 66 6.81 -12.48 -5.25
CA ILE A 66 5.42 -12.07 -5.02
C ILE A 66 5.28 -10.55 -4.98
N PHE A 67 6.25 -9.83 -4.39
CA PHE A 67 6.27 -8.37 -4.38
C PHE A 67 6.19 -7.77 -5.79
N ILE A 68 6.91 -8.36 -6.75
CA ILE A 68 6.83 -7.93 -8.16
C ILE A 68 5.52 -8.39 -8.80
N MET A 69 5.21 -9.69 -8.71
CA MET A 69 4.11 -10.30 -9.45
C MET A 69 2.72 -9.94 -8.91
N SER A 70 2.62 -9.45 -7.67
CA SER A 70 1.36 -8.92 -7.14
C SER A 70 1.02 -7.52 -7.66
N GLY A 71 1.99 -6.81 -8.27
CA GLY A 71 1.88 -5.42 -8.67
C GLY A 71 2.36 -4.42 -7.60
N CYS A 72 2.80 -4.88 -6.42
CA CYS A 72 3.27 -4.01 -5.34
C CYS A 72 4.47 -3.15 -5.77
N TRP A 73 5.41 -3.72 -6.55
CA TRP A 73 6.52 -2.99 -7.16
C TRP A 73 6.03 -1.87 -8.06
N GLU A 74 5.07 -2.16 -8.93
CA GLU A 74 4.54 -1.20 -9.91
C GLU A 74 3.78 -0.07 -9.23
N HIS A 75 2.93 -0.41 -8.26
CA HIS A 75 2.21 0.58 -7.46
C HIS A 75 3.18 1.50 -6.71
N SER A 76 4.36 1.01 -6.30
CA SER A 76 5.39 1.83 -5.65
C SER A 76 5.95 2.92 -6.55
N MET A 77 5.92 2.73 -7.87
CA MET A 77 6.36 3.71 -8.85
C MET A 77 5.29 4.73 -9.21
N ASN A 78 4.01 4.39 -9.07
CA ASN A 78 2.90 5.27 -9.44
C ASN A 78 2.51 6.25 -8.32
N GLY A 79 2.64 5.85 -7.07
CA GLY A 79 2.23 6.65 -5.91
C GLY A 79 3.40 7.20 -5.09
N LEU A 80 4.35 7.93 -5.69
CA LEU A 80 5.64 8.29 -5.09
C LEU A 80 5.53 8.83 -3.66
N ARG A 81 4.69 9.85 -3.40
CA ARG A 81 4.48 10.43 -2.06
C ARG A 81 3.89 9.44 -1.08
N GLN A 82 2.87 8.73 -1.52
CA GLN A 82 2.17 7.77 -0.67
C GLN A 82 3.05 6.56 -0.35
N TYR A 83 3.82 6.07 -1.32
CA TYR A 83 4.74 4.97 -1.07
C TYR A 83 5.96 5.37 -0.22
N LEU A 84 6.43 6.61 -0.33
CA LEU A 84 7.41 7.15 0.62
C LEU A 84 6.86 7.13 2.04
N ALA A 85 5.61 7.60 2.23
CA ALA A 85 4.92 7.53 3.51
C ALA A 85 4.74 6.07 3.99
N THR A 86 4.36 5.16 3.08
CA THR A 86 4.24 3.73 3.36
C THR A 86 5.56 3.12 3.82
N ALA A 87 6.66 3.43 3.15
CA ALA A 87 7.98 2.92 3.49
C ALA A 87 8.41 3.33 4.90
N ILE A 88 8.12 4.56 5.32
CA ILE A 88 8.42 5.05 6.67
C ILE A 88 7.53 4.35 7.71
N ILE A 89 6.24 4.16 7.44
CA ILE A 89 5.35 3.37 8.31
C ILE A 89 5.84 1.93 8.44
N VAL A 90 6.27 1.31 7.34
CA VAL A 90 6.82 -0.06 7.33
C VAL A 90 8.15 -0.12 8.11
N ALA A 91 9.03 0.89 7.99
CA ALA A 91 10.21 1.00 8.84
C ALA A 91 9.85 1.08 10.33
N GLY A 92 8.74 1.76 10.65
CA GLY A 92 8.15 1.82 11.99
C GLY A 92 7.35 0.59 12.43
N PHE A 93 7.32 -0.49 11.65
CA PHE A 93 6.49 -1.67 11.92
C PHE A 93 6.63 -2.22 13.34
N GLN A 94 7.85 -2.29 13.87
CA GLN A 94 8.06 -2.77 15.23
C GLN A 94 7.43 -1.87 16.30
N LEU A 95 7.31 -0.58 16.06
CA LEU A 95 6.63 0.35 16.98
C LEU A 95 5.13 0.04 17.02
N LEU A 96 4.54 -0.23 15.85
CA LEU A 96 3.15 -0.64 15.72
C LEU A 96 2.91 -2.00 16.38
N ALA A 97 3.68 -3.01 15.99
CA ALA A 97 3.49 -4.40 16.40
C ALA A 97 3.77 -4.64 17.89
N ASN A 98 4.69 -3.89 18.50
CA ASN A 98 4.99 -3.95 19.94
C ASN A 98 4.17 -2.93 20.76
N ARG A 99 3.16 -2.29 20.18
CA ARG A 99 2.25 -1.35 20.84
C ARG A 99 2.95 -0.13 21.48
N LYS A 100 4.04 0.32 20.90
CA LYS A 100 4.76 1.52 21.36
C LYS A 100 4.07 2.78 20.83
N TRP A 101 2.82 3.02 21.28
CA TRP A 101 1.98 4.12 20.81
C TRP A 101 2.65 5.48 20.92
N TYR A 102 3.39 5.71 22.00
CA TYR A 102 4.09 6.97 22.30
C TYR A 102 5.21 7.32 21.30
N LEU A 103 5.66 6.35 20.48
CA LEU A 103 6.59 6.56 19.37
C LEU A 103 5.88 6.44 18.01
N PHE A 104 4.91 5.53 17.89
CA PHE A 104 4.24 5.29 16.63
C PHE A 104 3.28 6.42 16.23
N LEU A 105 2.48 6.96 17.18
CA LEU A 105 1.57 8.06 16.87
C LEU A 105 2.30 9.34 16.45
N PRO A 106 3.37 9.81 17.14
CA PRO A 106 4.21 10.90 16.62
C PRO A 106 4.81 10.61 15.24
N LEU A 107 5.26 9.36 14.97
CA LEU A 107 5.72 8.98 13.64
C LEU A 107 4.62 9.18 12.59
N VAL A 108 3.38 8.76 12.88
CA VAL A 108 2.24 8.96 11.98
C VAL A 108 2.00 10.45 11.70
N PHE A 109 2.09 11.33 12.71
CA PHE A 109 1.97 12.78 12.51
C PHE A 109 3.04 13.33 11.58
N ILE A 110 4.29 12.87 11.72
CA ILE A 110 5.40 13.26 10.82
C ILE A 110 5.14 12.73 9.41
N VAL A 111 4.77 11.48 9.26
CA VAL A 111 4.49 10.84 7.96
C VAL A 111 3.30 11.50 7.26
N ALA A 112 2.30 11.95 8.02
CA ALA A 112 1.16 12.67 7.47
C ALA A 112 1.53 14.04 6.86
N GLN A 113 2.70 14.61 7.23
CA GLN A 113 3.24 15.80 6.55
C GLN A 113 3.93 15.48 5.21
N ILE A 114 4.15 14.18 4.92
CA ILE A 114 4.57 13.69 3.60
C ILE A 114 3.33 13.39 2.75
N HIS A 115 2.36 12.67 3.35
CA HIS A 115 1.10 12.33 2.69
C HIS A 115 -0.04 12.23 3.71
N THR A 116 -1.00 13.14 3.57
CA THR A 116 -2.08 13.38 4.58
C THR A 116 -2.89 12.11 4.87
N SER A 117 -3.09 11.24 3.88
CA SER A 117 -3.85 10.00 4.10
C SER A 117 -3.24 9.05 5.14
N ALA A 118 -1.97 9.26 5.54
CA ALA A 118 -1.33 8.50 6.61
C ALA A 118 -2.00 8.70 7.99
N TYR A 119 -2.79 9.76 8.19
CA TYR A 119 -3.59 9.93 9.42
C TYR A 119 -4.53 8.76 9.70
N ILE A 120 -4.87 7.94 8.72
CA ILE A 120 -5.68 6.73 8.93
C ILE A 120 -5.05 5.80 9.98
N PHE A 121 -3.73 5.79 10.11
CA PHE A 121 -3.02 4.96 11.09
C PHE A 121 -3.28 5.38 12.54
N LEU A 122 -3.75 6.60 12.82
CA LEU A 122 -4.17 7.00 14.16
C LEU A 122 -5.38 6.17 14.61
N LEU A 123 -6.31 5.90 13.70
CA LEU A 123 -7.47 5.05 13.96
C LEU A 123 -7.10 3.56 13.94
N LEU A 124 -6.36 3.14 12.90
CA LEU A 124 -6.04 1.73 12.67
C LEU A 124 -5.07 1.17 13.71
N TYR A 125 -4.29 1.99 14.39
CA TYR A 125 -3.40 1.58 15.47
C TYR A 125 -4.10 0.69 16.51
N PHE A 126 -5.31 1.08 16.91
CA PHE A 126 -6.07 0.35 17.93
C PHE A 126 -6.58 -1.00 17.45
N ILE A 127 -6.73 -1.18 16.14
CA ILE A 127 -7.30 -2.37 15.52
C ILE A 127 -6.23 -3.35 15.07
N THR A 128 -5.07 -2.85 14.62
CA THR A 128 -4.01 -3.68 14.00
C THR A 128 -3.48 -4.78 14.90
N ASN A 129 -3.49 -4.57 16.22
CA ASN A 129 -2.99 -5.55 17.19
C ASN A 129 -4.10 -6.38 17.87
N THR A 130 -5.31 -6.37 17.34
CA THR A 130 -6.38 -7.26 17.81
C THR A 130 -6.16 -8.69 17.31
N GLU A 131 -6.81 -9.65 17.93
CA GLU A 131 -6.66 -11.06 17.56
C GLU A 131 -7.09 -11.31 16.10
N ALA A 132 -6.20 -11.90 15.32
CA ALA A 132 -6.48 -12.31 13.94
C ALA A 132 -7.62 -13.34 13.90
N CYS A 133 -8.50 -13.23 12.94
CA CYS A 133 -9.73 -14.04 12.80
C CYS A 133 -10.67 -13.96 14.02
N GLY A 134 -10.47 -12.99 14.91
CA GLY A 134 -11.28 -12.77 16.11
C GLY A 134 -12.59 -12.00 15.86
N LYS A 135 -13.20 -11.52 16.93
CA LYS A 135 -14.47 -10.75 16.87
C LYS A 135 -14.31 -9.47 16.05
N MET A 136 -13.17 -8.76 16.21
CA MET A 136 -12.90 -7.52 15.48
C MET A 136 -12.77 -7.78 13.97
N THR A 137 -12.07 -8.85 13.56
CA THR A 137 -12.00 -9.26 12.15
C THR A 137 -13.38 -9.47 11.53
N LYS A 138 -14.27 -10.18 12.24
CA LYS A 138 -15.64 -10.43 11.78
C LYS A 138 -16.46 -9.14 11.69
N PHE A 139 -16.28 -8.25 12.65
CA PHE A 139 -16.94 -6.93 12.66
C PHE A 139 -16.49 -6.07 11.49
N ILE A 140 -15.17 -6.00 11.22
CA ILE A 140 -14.61 -5.26 10.08
C ILE A 140 -15.15 -5.83 8.76
N LEU A 141 -15.13 -7.15 8.59
CA LEU A 141 -15.68 -7.79 7.40
C LEU A 141 -17.19 -7.52 7.22
N ALA A 142 -17.96 -7.59 8.29
CA ALA A 142 -19.40 -7.30 8.24
C ALA A 142 -19.66 -5.85 7.81
N ILE A 143 -18.94 -4.88 8.40
CA ILE A 143 -19.05 -3.46 8.00
C ILE A 143 -18.60 -3.28 6.55
N SER A 144 -17.51 -3.92 6.12
CA SER A 144 -17.01 -3.81 4.75
C SER A 144 -18.04 -4.33 3.75
N ILE A 145 -18.64 -5.48 4.04
CA ILE A 145 -19.72 -6.04 3.19
C ILE A 145 -20.94 -5.09 3.17
N LEU A 146 -21.29 -4.51 4.31
CA LEU A 146 -22.39 -3.54 4.39
C LEU A 146 -22.10 -2.30 3.53
N ILE A 147 -20.88 -1.74 3.63
CA ILE A 147 -20.45 -0.61 2.79
C ILE A 147 -20.52 -0.98 1.31
N VAL A 148 -20.05 -2.17 0.93
CA VAL A 148 -20.10 -2.67 -0.44
C VAL A 148 -21.55 -2.76 -0.95
N ILE A 149 -22.46 -3.31 -0.14
CA ILE A 149 -23.87 -3.47 -0.54
C ILE A 149 -24.59 -2.10 -0.62
N THR A 150 -24.24 -1.17 0.26
CA THR A 150 -24.90 0.15 0.32
C THR A 150 -24.25 1.19 -0.58
N SER A 151 -23.05 0.94 -1.12
CA SER A 151 -22.28 1.90 -1.91
C SER A 151 -23.03 2.41 -3.17
N PRO A 152 -23.83 1.62 -3.90
CA PRO A 152 -24.63 2.16 -5.00
C PRO A 152 -25.63 3.24 -4.55
N LEU A 153 -26.04 3.19 -3.29
CA LEU A 153 -26.99 4.16 -2.68
C LEU A 153 -26.28 5.35 -2.03
N THR A 154 -25.02 5.16 -1.61
CA THR A 154 -24.26 6.13 -0.79
C THR A 154 -23.08 6.79 -1.53
N GLY A 155 -22.77 6.36 -2.75
CA GLY A 155 -21.64 6.88 -3.53
C GLY A 155 -21.65 8.40 -3.65
N GLY A 156 -22.80 8.99 -3.98
CA GLY A 156 -22.96 10.44 -4.02
C GLY A 156 -22.84 11.15 -2.66
N PHE A 157 -23.10 10.47 -1.54
CA PHE A 157 -22.90 11.02 -0.20
C PHE A 157 -21.42 11.10 0.18
N VAL A 158 -20.65 10.09 -0.15
CA VAL A 158 -19.20 10.08 0.08
C VAL A 158 -18.50 11.12 -0.78
N ASP A 159 -18.88 11.24 -2.05
CA ASP A 159 -18.36 12.27 -2.97
C ASP A 159 -18.73 13.67 -2.48
N ASN A 160 -19.92 13.89 -1.95
CA ASN A 160 -20.33 15.16 -1.34
C ASN A 160 -19.58 15.47 -0.03
N LEU A 161 -19.27 14.47 0.79
CA LEU A 161 -18.44 14.67 2.00
C LEU A 161 -16.99 15.02 1.65
N LEU A 162 -16.49 14.50 0.53
CA LEU A 162 -15.14 14.76 0.04
C LEU A 162 -15.05 16.08 -0.76
N SER A 163 -16.15 16.58 -1.31
CA SER A 163 -16.21 17.79 -2.16
C SER A 163 -15.82 19.08 -1.45
N GLY A 164 -15.67 19.09 -0.14
CA GLY A 164 -15.15 20.22 0.65
C GLY A 164 -13.67 20.04 1.09
N SER A 165 -12.98 19.03 0.59
CA SER A 165 -11.59 18.77 0.92
C SER A 165 -10.69 18.97 -0.31
N ASP A 166 -9.39 19.27 -0.09
CA ASP A 166 -8.38 19.32 -1.17
C ASP A 166 -8.36 18.05 -2.04
N TYR A 167 -8.90 16.94 -1.54
CA TYR A 167 -9.14 15.72 -2.29
C TYR A 167 -10.37 15.84 -3.22
N GLY A 168 -11.46 16.44 -2.75
CA GLY A 168 -12.66 16.63 -3.52
C GLY A 168 -12.43 17.53 -4.73
N ASP A 169 -11.71 18.63 -4.55
CA ASP A 169 -11.41 19.57 -5.63
C ASP A 169 -10.53 18.97 -6.74
N ARG A 170 -9.65 18.02 -6.41
CA ARG A 170 -8.82 17.31 -7.40
C ARG A 170 -9.59 16.22 -8.15
N TYR A 171 -10.68 15.70 -7.59
CA TYR A 171 -11.41 14.56 -8.11
C TYR A 171 -12.85 14.92 -8.54
N SER A 172 -13.37 16.09 -8.17
CA SER A 172 -14.66 16.61 -8.64
C SER A 172 -14.54 17.03 -10.11
N GLY A 173 -15.28 16.35 -10.98
CA GLY A 173 -15.39 16.70 -12.40
C GLY A 173 -14.60 15.83 -13.38
N GLN A 174 -13.84 14.85 -12.91
CA GLN A 174 -13.36 13.78 -13.77
C GLN A 174 -14.22 12.55 -13.51
N GLU A 175 -14.85 12.03 -14.56
CA GLU A 175 -15.44 10.67 -14.53
C GLU A 175 -14.29 9.68 -14.32
N TRP A 176 -13.86 9.52 -13.05
CA TRP A 176 -12.88 8.53 -12.68
C TRP A 176 -13.56 7.16 -12.70
N ASN A 177 -13.75 6.62 -13.90
CA ASN A 177 -14.16 5.25 -14.14
C ASN A 177 -13.08 4.22 -13.73
N TYR A 178 -12.26 4.56 -12.74
CA TYR A 178 -11.17 3.71 -12.23
C TYR A 178 -11.61 2.92 -11.02
N SER A 179 -12.65 2.14 -11.18
CA SER A 179 -12.99 1.13 -10.20
C SER A 179 -11.98 -0.01 -10.24
N ILE A 180 -11.60 -0.51 -9.06
CA ILE A 180 -10.79 -1.72 -8.98
C ILE A 180 -11.57 -2.87 -9.64
N ASN A 181 -10.91 -3.60 -10.54
CA ASN A 181 -11.49 -4.77 -11.19
C ASN A 181 -11.79 -5.86 -10.14
N ILE A 182 -12.94 -6.51 -10.26
CA ILE A 182 -13.37 -7.59 -9.35
C ILE A 182 -12.34 -8.72 -9.25
N PHE A 183 -11.58 -8.99 -10.31
CA PHE A 183 -10.53 -10.01 -10.29
C PHE A 183 -9.38 -9.63 -9.33
N ARG A 184 -9.01 -8.35 -9.24
CA ARG A 184 -8.04 -7.86 -8.24
C ARG A 184 -8.58 -8.05 -6.81
N VAL A 185 -9.87 -7.84 -6.61
CA VAL A 185 -10.51 -8.12 -5.32
C VAL A 185 -10.39 -9.60 -4.97
N LEU A 186 -10.71 -10.50 -5.90
CA LEU A 186 -10.59 -11.94 -5.67
C LEU A 186 -9.17 -12.35 -5.29
N VAL A 187 -8.15 -11.83 -5.98
CA VAL A 187 -6.75 -12.11 -5.66
C VAL A 187 -6.37 -11.55 -4.29
N SER A 188 -6.86 -10.38 -3.91
CA SER A 188 -6.59 -9.76 -2.59
C SER A 188 -7.16 -10.59 -1.42
N VAL A 189 -8.24 -11.32 -1.64
CA VAL A 189 -8.88 -12.17 -0.62
C VAL A 189 -8.09 -13.45 -0.35
N VAL A 190 -7.33 -13.97 -1.33
CA VAL A 190 -6.61 -15.26 -1.22
C VAL A 190 -5.73 -15.36 0.03
N PRO A 191 -4.81 -14.42 0.33
CA PRO A 191 -3.97 -14.51 1.52
C PRO A 191 -4.75 -14.54 2.83
N ILE A 192 -5.88 -13.82 2.90
CA ILE A 192 -6.76 -13.77 4.08
C ILE A 192 -7.46 -15.11 4.29
N VAL A 193 -8.01 -15.70 3.22
CA VAL A 193 -8.68 -17.02 3.27
C VAL A 193 -7.69 -18.10 3.67
N LEU A 194 -6.50 -18.12 3.07
CA LEU A 194 -5.45 -19.08 3.45
C LEU A 194 -5.04 -18.93 4.91
N ALA A 195 -4.89 -17.69 5.39
CA ALA A 195 -4.55 -17.42 6.79
C ALA A 195 -5.65 -17.83 7.75
N PHE A 196 -6.92 -17.74 7.34
CA PHE A 196 -8.05 -18.21 8.16
C PHE A 196 -8.00 -19.73 8.37
N PHE A 197 -7.70 -20.50 7.33
CA PHE A 197 -7.56 -21.96 7.44
C PHE A 197 -6.30 -22.40 8.19
N ASN A 198 -5.24 -21.59 8.20
CA ASN A 198 -3.96 -21.89 8.84
C ASN A 198 -3.74 -21.14 10.17
N LYS A 199 -4.77 -20.48 10.71
CA LYS A 199 -4.67 -19.53 11.84
C LYS A 199 -3.88 -20.04 13.03
N ASP A 200 -4.10 -21.30 13.44
CA ASP A 200 -3.47 -21.87 14.64
C ASP A 200 -1.96 -22.10 14.43
N LEU A 201 -1.57 -22.55 13.23
CA LEU A 201 -0.16 -22.68 12.85
C LEU A 201 0.52 -21.31 12.81
N MET A 202 -0.12 -20.35 12.17
CA MET A 202 0.39 -18.98 12.01
C MET A 202 0.59 -18.29 13.35
N LYS A 203 -0.41 -18.35 14.23
CA LYS A 203 -0.38 -17.72 15.55
C LYS A 203 0.76 -18.26 16.42
N ASN A 204 1.03 -19.56 16.33
CA ASN A 204 2.08 -20.20 17.14
C ASN A 204 3.49 -19.94 16.58
N LYS A 205 3.63 -19.76 15.28
CA LYS A 205 4.94 -19.66 14.62
C LYS A 205 5.40 -18.22 14.43
N TYR A 206 4.50 -17.31 14.06
CA TYR A 206 4.86 -15.93 13.69
C TYR A 206 4.45 -14.93 14.77
N LYS A 207 5.44 -14.39 15.47
CA LYS A 207 5.26 -13.43 16.57
C LYS A 207 4.32 -12.28 16.25
N TYR A 208 4.37 -11.76 15.02
CA TYR A 208 3.60 -10.59 14.58
C TYR A 208 2.40 -10.95 13.71
N TYR A 209 1.94 -12.21 13.77
CA TYR A 209 0.85 -12.69 12.92
C TYR A 209 -0.41 -11.82 13.01
N ASN A 210 -0.84 -11.44 14.21
CA ASN A 210 -2.04 -10.64 14.39
C ASN A 210 -1.93 -9.29 13.65
N THR A 211 -0.81 -8.60 13.79
CA THR A 211 -0.58 -7.29 13.15
C THR A 211 -0.53 -7.44 11.63
N VAL A 212 0.22 -8.41 11.12
CA VAL A 212 0.36 -8.64 9.67
C VAL A 212 -0.97 -9.06 9.06
N PHE A 213 -1.73 -9.94 9.73
CA PHE A 213 -3.06 -10.35 9.27
C PHE A 213 -4.03 -9.17 9.20
N ASN A 214 -4.10 -8.35 10.25
CA ASN A 214 -5.02 -7.21 10.28
C ASN A 214 -4.63 -6.14 9.25
N MET A 215 -3.33 -5.90 9.04
CA MET A 215 -2.86 -5.01 7.98
C MET A 215 -3.22 -5.55 6.59
N ALA A 216 -3.02 -6.85 6.34
CA ALA A 216 -3.43 -7.49 5.09
C ALA A 216 -4.97 -7.48 4.91
N LEU A 217 -5.72 -7.61 6.00
CA LEU A 217 -7.19 -7.47 5.98
C LEU A 217 -7.61 -6.08 5.52
N PHE A 218 -6.95 -5.00 5.99
CA PHE A 218 -7.23 -3.65 5.52
C PHE A 218 -6.93 -3.48 4.03
N PHE A 219 -5.86 -4.10 3.52
CA PHE A 219 -5.64 -4.14 2.07
C PHE A 219 -6.86 -4.68 1.32
N THR A 220 -7.35 -5.84 1.74
CA THR A 220 -8.52 -6.48 1.12
C THR A 220 -9.77 -5.60 1.23
N VAL A 221 -10.03 -5.02 2.42
CA VAL A 221 -11.18 -4.14 2.66
C VAL A 221 -11.14 -2.90 1.77
N PHE A 222 -10.00 -2.21 1.70
CA PHE A 222 -9.86 -1.02 0.85
C PHE A 222 -9.86 -1.38 -0.64
N THR A 223 -9.36 -2.56 -1.01
CA THR A 223 -9.47 -3.06 -2.39
C THR A 223 -10.93 -3.33 -2.77
N MET A 224 -11.73 -3.92 -1.87
CA MET A 224 -13.16 -4.13 -2.09
C MET A 224 -13.91 -2.79 -2.19
N ALA A 225 -13.64 -1.85 -1.29
CA ALA A 225 -14.25 -0.52 -1.34
C ALA A 225 -13.81 0.28 -2.58
N GLY A 226 -12.60 0.03 -3.07
CA GLY A 226 -12.04 0.63 -4.29
C GLY A 226 -12.76 0.26 -5.59
N VAL A 227 -13.63 -0.76 -5.56
CA VAL A 227 -14.54 -1.05 -6.69
C VAL A 227 -15.52 0.12 -6.92
N PHE A 228 -15.83 0.89 -5.88
CA PHE A 228 -16.83 1.95 -5.92
C PHE A 228 -16.24 3.36 -5.95
N SER A 229 -15.01 3.53 -5.46
CA SER A 229 -14.34 4.84 -5.46
C SER A 229 -12.82 4.69 -5.51
N ALA A 230 -12.18 5.43 -6.41
CA ALA A 230 -10.73 5.49 -6.56
C ALA A 230 -10.01 5.97 -5.28
N VAL A 231 -10.68 6.75 -4.44
CA VAL A 231 -10.13 7.21 -3.16
C VAL A 231 -9.82 6.04 -2.24
N TYR A 232 -10.75 5.08 -2.11
CA TYR A 232 -10.50 3.87 -1.31
C TYR A 232 -9.38 3.00 -1.89
N ALA A 233 -9.29 2.92 -3.23
CA ALA A 233 -8.22 2.21 -3.91
C ALA A 233 -6.83 2.74 -3.55
N ARG A 234 -6.71 4.03 -3.21
CA ARG A 234 -5.43 4.61 -2.78
C ARG A 234 -5.06 4.22 -1.37
N TYR A 235 -6.01 4.08 -0.45
CA TYR A 235 -5.70 3.65 0.91
C TYR A 235 -5.11 2.24 0.98
N ASN A 236 -5.41 1.34 0.03
CA ASN A 236 -4.88 -0.02 0.04
C ASN A 236 -3.34 -0.07 -0.09
N LEU A 237 -2.71 0.92 -0.75
CA LEU A 237 -1.27 0.97 -0.98
C LEU A 237 -0.42 0.90 0.31
N TYR A 238 -0.95 1.39 1.43
CA TYR A 238 -0.28 1.29 2.73
C TYR A 238 -0.16 -0.14 3.25
N PHE A 239 -1.01 -1.04 2.78
CA PHE A 239 -1.22 -2.37 3.37
C PHE A 239 -0.75 -3.50 2.46
N GLU A 240 -0.44 -3.23 1.22
CA GLU A 240 -0.15 -4.22 0.19
C GLU A 240 1.05 -5.11 0.55
N ILE A 241 2.12 -4.54 1.08
CA ILE A 241 3.33 -5.27 1.49
C ILE A 241 3.04 -6.34 2.56
N PHE A 242 2.06 -6.09 3.44
CA PHE A 242 1.65 -7.06 4.47
C PHE A 242 0.90 -8.24 3.88
N THR A 243 0.19 -8.02 2.77
CA THR A 243 -0.47 -9.09 2.01
C THR A 243 0.55 -9.99 1.34
N VAL A 244 1.63 -9.42 0.78
CA VAL A 244 2.78 -10.17 0.27
C VAL A 244 3.38 -11.05 1.36
N LEU A 245 3.66 -10.48 2.53
CA LEU A 245 4.24 -11.21 3.66
C LEU A 245 3.31 -12.32 4.15
N LEU A 246 2.02 -12.04 4.33
CA LEU A 246 1.02 -13.01 4.78
C LEU A 246 0.89 -14.18 3.81
N LEU A 247 0.90 -13.92 2.50
CA LEU A 247 0.87 -14.95 1.47
C LEU A 247 2.10 -15.87 1.55
N VAL A 248 3.29 -15.28 1.66
CA VAL A 248 4.55 -16.04 1.76
C VAL A 248 4.53 -16.96 2.96
N TRP A 249 4.11 -16.48 4.12
CA TRP A 249 3.96 -17.31 5.32
C TRP A 249 2.99 -18.47 5.09
N ASN A 250 1.80 -18.19 4.53
CA ASN A 250 0.79 -19.20 4.28
C ASN A 250 1.29 -20.29 3.34
N VAL A 251 1.88 -19.92 2.20
CA VAL A 251 2.37 -20.89 1.21
C VAL A 251 3.48 -21.75 1.80
N ASN A 252 4.43 -21.17 2.52
CA ASN A 252 5.51 -21.92 3.16
C ASN A 252 4.97 -22.90 4.19
N GLU A 253 4.00 -22.50 5.04
CA GLU A 253 3.40 -23.41 6.02
C GLU A 253 2.57 -24.52 5.37
N MET A 254 1.87 -24.23 4.29
CA MET A 254 1.12 -25.23 3.53
C MET A 254 2.05 -26.28 2.94
N VAL A 255 3.20 -25.87 2.39
CA VAL A 255 4.22 -26.81 1.86
C VAL A 255 4.76 -27.70 2.98
N VAL A 256 5.10 -27.12 4.14
CA VAL A 256 5.61 -27.87 5.29
C VAL A 256 4.57 -28.86 5.82
N LYS A 257 3.32 -28.41 6.01
CA LYS A 257 2.23 -29.23 6.56
C LYS A 257 1.80 -30.37 5.65
N SER A 258 1.64 -30.09 4.36
CA SER A 258 1.16 -31.06 3.38
C SER A 258 2.27 -31.96 2.84
N LYS A 259 3.53 -31.56 2.98
CA LYS A 259 4.70 -32.17 2.31
C LYS A 259 4.58 -32.16 0.78
N ILE A 260 3.82 -31.22 0.23
CA ILE A 260 3.55 -31.10 -1.21
C ILE A 260 4.29 -29.88 -1.75
N PRO A 261 5.49 -30.03 -2.33
CA PRO A 261 6.30 -28.88 -2.80
C PRO A 261 5.67 -28.14 -3.97
N TRP A 262 4.82 -28.77 -4.76
CA TRP A 262 4.18 -28.13 -5.91
C TRP A 262 3.22 -26.99 -5.54
N ILE A 263 2.77 -26.87 -4.29
CA ILE A 263 1.94 -25.75 -3.81
C ILE A 263 2.68 -24.42 -4.05
N LYS A 264 3.97 -24.37 -3.79
CA LYS A 264 4.78 -23.19 -4.04
C LYS A 264 4.91 -22.89 -5.53
N ASN A 265 5.07 -23.92 -6.37
CA ASN A 265 5.10 -23.77 -7.81
C ASN A 265 3.75 -23.28 -8.35
N ALA A 266 2.64 -23.78 -7.81
CA ALA A 266 1.31 -23.26 -8.15
C ALA A 266 1.18 -21.76 -7.81
N ALA A 267 1.69 -21.32 -6.66
CA ALA A 267 1.70 -19.90 -6.32
C ALA A 267 2.55 -19.07 -7.31
N TYR A 268 3.73 -19.57 -7.71
CA TYR A 268 4.53 -18.94 -8.76
C TYR A 268 3.74 -18.79 -10.06
N ILE A 269 3.10 -19.85 -10.53
CA ILE A 269 2.32 -19.86 -11.78
C ILE A 269 1.12 -18.89 -11.67
N CYS A 270 0.33 -18.99 -10.61
CA CYS A 270 -0.86 -18.15 -10.41
C CYS A 270 -0.50 -16.65 -10.38
N TYR A 271 0.57 -16.26 -9.67
CA TYR A 271 0.97 -14.86 -9.62
C TYR A 271 1.64 -14.38 -10.91
N THR A 272 2.33 -15.25 -11.66
CA THR A 272 2.78 -14.91 -13.03
C THR A 272 1.58 -14.62 -13.93
N LEU A 273 0.59 -15.50 -13.93
CA LEU A 273 -0.63 -15.32 -14.75
C LEU A 273 -1.40 -14.05 -14.32
N TYR A 274 -1.45 -13.77 -13.02
CA TYR A 274 -2.04 -12.55 -12.50
C TYR A 274 -1.29 -11.31 -12.98
N PHE A 275 0.03 -11.31 -12.94
CA PHE A 275 0.88 -10.21 -13.43
C PHE A 275 0.67 -9.98 -14.94
N ILE A 276 0.68 -11.05 -15.74
CA ILE A 276 0.38 -10.97 -17.19
C ILE A 276 -1.03 -10.38 -17.40
N TYR A 277 -2.02 -10.84 -16.63
CA TYR A 277 -3.36 -10.27 -16.67
C TYR A 277 -3.38 -8.76 -16.38
N GLN A 278 -2.67 -8.31 -15.35
CA GLN A 278 -2.58 -6.88 -15.05
C GLN A 278 -1.97 -6.10 -16.21
N ILE A 279 -0.84 -6.55 -16.76
CA ILE A 279 -0.17 -5.85 -17.87
C ILE A 279 -1.08 -5.81 -19.11
N VAL A 280 -1.67 -6.93 -19.51
CA VAL A 280 -2.41 -7.03 -20.77
C VAL A 280 -3.77 -6.37 -20.69
N PHE A 281 -4.53 -6.59 -19.61
CA PHE A 281 -5.92 -6.18 -19.51
C PHE A 281 -6.15 -4.89 -18.72
N THR A 282 -5.32 -4.60 -17.75
CA THR A 282 -5.50 -3.39 -16.94
C THR A 282 -4.75 -2.21 -17.54
N TYR A 283 -3.54 -2.42 -18.02
CA TYR A 283 -2.68 -1.37 -18.59
C TYR A 283 -2.85 -1.24 -20.12
N GLY A 284 -3.12 -2.32 -20.83
CA GLY A 284 -3.32 -2.31 -22.28
C GLY A 284 -4.59 -1.60 -22.75
N MET A 285 -5.56 -1.35 -21.87
CA MET A 285 -6.81 -0.63 -22.21
C MET A 285 -6.71 0.91 -22.09
N GLY A 286 -5.53 1.49 -22.13
CA GLY A 286 -5.36 2.94 -22.18
C GLY A 286 -4.40 3.53 -21.14
N TRP A 287 -3.79 2.70 -20.33
CA TRP A 287 -2.76 3.12 -19.39
C TRP A 287 -1.40 2.81 -19.97
N HIS A 288 -0.77 3.82 -20.55
CA HIS A 288 0.59 3.75 -21.05
C HIS A 288 1.57 3.68 -19.88
N THR A 289 1.80 2.48 -19.33
CA THR A 289 2.98 2.22 -18.52
C THR A 289 4.09 1.72 -19.43
N ASP A 290 4.55 2.56 -20.32
CA ASP A 290 5.80 2.31 -21.01
C ASP A 290 6.91 2.41 -19.97
N TYR A 291 7.43 1.26 -19.53
CA TYR A 291 8.67 1.24 -18.76
C TYR A 291 9.78 1.83 -19.64
N GLN A 292 10.10 3.10 -19.43
CA GLN A 292 11.19 3.76 -20.11
C GLN A 292 12.43 3.75 -19.21
N PHE A 293 13.52 3.21 -19.70
CA PHE A 293 14.80 3.40 -19.04
C PHE A 293 15.21 4.87 -19.13
N PHE A 294 15.86 5.39 -18.09
CA PHE A 294 16.34 6.79 -18.04
C PHE A 294 17.26 7.20 -19.20
N THR A 295 17.78 6.22 -19.95
CA THR A 295 18.60 6.45 -21.16
C THR A 295 17.76 6.84 -22.38
N ASN A 296 16.47 6.53 -22.41
CA ASN A 296 15.61 6.89 -23.53
C ASN A 296 14.93 8.19 -23.18
N SER A 297 15.36 9.28 -23.79
CA SER A 297 14.83 10.63 -23.78
C SER A 297 13.44 10.76 -23.13
N PHE A 298 13.43 10.95 -21.80
CA PHE A 298 12.28 11.51 -21.13
C PHE A 298 12.08 12.91 -21.70
N GLY A 299 11.18 13.05 -22.66
CA GLY A 299 10.70 14.34 -23.04
C GLY A 299 10.12 14.99 -21.79
N GLN A 300 10.81 16.00 -21.28
CA GLN A 300 10.38 16.92 -20.22
C GLN A 300 9.75 16.28 -18.98
N VAL A 301 10.57 15.71 -18.11
CA VAL A 301 10.17 15.48 -16.71
C VAL A 301 10.18 16.81 -16.00
N SER A 302 9.01 17.32 -15.66
CA SER A 302 8.87 18.54 -14.85
C SER A 302 8.87 18.17 -13.36
N TRP A 303 9.34 19.10 -12.50
CA TRP A 303 9.13 18.99 -11.06
C TRP A 303 7.63 19.02 -10.77
N ILE A 304 7.18 18.04 -9.98
CA ILE A 304 5.77 17.83 -9.59
C ILE A 304 5.33 18.92 -8.62
#